data_df709786f0b4888f3c2b74ba56f63b4e
#
_entry.id   df709786f0b4888f3c2b74ba56f63b4e
#
_cell.length_a   1.000
_cell.length_b   1.000
_cell.length_c   1.000
_cell.angle_alpha   90.00
_cell.angle_beta   90.00
_cell.angle_gamma   90.00
#
_symmetry.space_group_name_H-M   'P 1'
#
loop_
_entity.id
_entity.type
_entity.pdbx_description
1 polymer ?
#
loop_
_entity_poly.entity_id
_entity_poly.type
_entity_poly.pdbx_seq_one_letter_code
_entity_poly.pdbx_strand_id
1 'polypeptide(L)'
;NIVNKMIGSQDSNGPRPGPTQCHDITVYPAIGLAGGACEGYGLLLDISNPVNPVRIGAVSDSNFSYWHSATFNNDGTKLLFTDEWGGGTQAKCRADDPIDWGGDAIFTIENGRLHQHAYFKMPAVQTAQENCVAHNGSLVPVPGRDIMVQGWYQGGLDVIDFTDADHPYEIAYFDRGPVDSTKLVTAGHWAAYWYNGHIIGSEIARGLDVFELVPSAWLSQ
;
A
#
# COMPACT_ATOMS: atom_id res chain seq x y z
N ASN A 1 2.41 -6.50 23.68
CA ASN A 1 1.94 -7.47 22.69
C ASN A 1 1.58 -6.72 21.42
N ILE A 2 2.37 -6.88 20.37
CA ILE A 2 2.27 -6.14 19.09
C ILE A 2 0.88 -6.31 18.47
N VAL A 3 0.33 -7.52 18.48
CA VAL A 3 -0.99 -7.84 17.90
C VAL A 3 -2.12 -7.07 18.59
N ASN A 4 -2.13 -7.00 19.91
CA ASN A 4 -3.13 -6.23 20.63
C ASN A 4 -2.98 -4.72 20.43
N LYS A 5 -1.76 -4.25 20.19
CA LYS A 5 -1.47 -2.86 19.86
C LYS A 5 -1.96 -2.51 18.45
N MET A 6 -1.83 -3.43 17.49
CA MET A 6 -2.34 -3.27 16.12
C MET A 6 -3.88 -3.32 16.05
N ILE A 7 -4.50 -4.27 16.75
CA ILE A 7 -5.97 -4.42 16.77
C ILE A 7 -6.63 -3.25 17.51
N GLY A 8 -6.04 -2.79 18.61
CA GLY A 8 -6.58 -1.68 19.41
C GLY A 8 -6.40 -0.29 18.81
N SER A 9 -5.66 -0.15 17.71
CA SER A 9 -5.36 1.18 17.16
C SER A 9 -6.52 1.83 16.43
N GLN A 10 -7.46 1.05 15.92
CA GLN A 10 -8.61 1.56 15.18
C GLN A 10 -9.82 1.87 16.02
N ASP A 11 -9.90 1.31 17.23
CA ASP A 11 -10.93 1.66 18.20
C ASP A 11 -10.55 2.95 18.98
N SER A 12 -9.33 3.45 18.81
CA SER A 12 -8.90 4.73 19.40
C SER A 12 -9.23 5.87 18.44
N ASN A 13 -10.22 6.68 18.78
CA ASN A 13 -10.59 7.90 18.07
C ASN A 13 -9.45 8.92 18.11
N GLY A 14 -8.54 8.88 17.15
CA GLY A 14 -7.53 9.91 16.96
C GLY A 14 -6.11 9.38 16.71
N PRO A 15 -5.23 10.23 16.17
CA PRO A 15 -3.86 9.88 15.89
C PRO A 15 -3.10 9.52 17.17
N ARG A 16 -2.27 8.50 17.11
CA ARG A 16 -1.38 8.13 18.21
C ARG A 16 -0.39 9.26 18.50
N PRO A 17 0.06 9.45 19.74
CA PRO A 17 1.05 10.45 20.06
C PRO A 17 2.38 10.15 19.35
N GLY A 18 2.73 10.96 18.36
CA GLY A 18 3.97 10.99 17.58
C GLY A 18 4.42 9.66 16.97
N PRO A 19 5.20 9.64 15.89
CA PRO A 19 5.81 8.40 15.43
C PRO A 19 6.85 7.94 16.45
N THR A 20 6.66 6.72 17.00
CA THR A 20 7.60 6.11 17.93
C THR A 20 8.58 5.20 17.23
N GLN A 21 8.18 4.67 16.08
CA GLN A 21 8.98 3.82 15.20
C GLN A 21 8.36 3.80 13.82
N CYS A 22 9.16 3.51 12.79
CA CYS A 22 8.69 3.30 11.44
C CYS A 22 8.72 1.81 11.13
N HIS A 23 7.70 1.34 10.43
CA HIS A 23 7.66 -0.02 9.91
C HIS A 23 8.51 -0.11 8.64
N ASP A 24 8.31 0.86 7.72
CA ASP A 24 9.02 0.89 6.45
C ASP A 24 9.44 2.32 6.07
N ILE A 25 10.57 2.44 5.35
CA ILE A 25 11.07 3.69 4.79
C ILE A 25 11.55 3.44 3.37
N THR A 26 10.92 4.11 2.42
CA THR A 26 11.34 4.09 1.02
C THR A 26 12.13 5.34 0.68
N VAL A 27 13.32 5.16 0.13
CA VAL A 27 14.22 6.25 -0.24
C VAL A 27 14.15 6.56 -1.73
N TYR A 28 14.15 7.86 -2.06
CA TYR A 28 14.29 8.33 -3.44
C TYR A 28 15.51 9.24 -3.54
N PRO A 29 16.73 8.68 -3.68
CA PRO A 29 17.96 9.44 -3.59
C PRO A 29 18.11 10.52 -4.66
N ALA A 30 17.55 10.29 -5.86
CA ALA A 30 17.66 11.21 -6.98
C ALA A 30 17.05 12.60 -6.71
N ILE A 31 16.06 12.66 -5.80
CA ILE A 31 15.41 13.91 -5.40
C ILE A 31 15.67 14.26 -3.94
N GLY A 32 16.49 13.49 -3.23
CA GLY A 32 16.87 13.71 -1.84
C GLY A 32 15.71 13.52 -0.84
N LEU A 33 14.72 12.70 -1.16
CA LEU A 33 13.56 12.45 -0.30
C LEU A 33 13.47 11.01 0.16
N ALA A 34 12.81 10.81 1.32
CA ALA A 34 12.33 9.50 1.76
C ALA A 34 10.91 9.61 2.32
N GLY A 35 10.09 8.59 2.05
CA GLY A 35 8.77 8.39 2.62
C GLY A 35 8.83 7.35 3.73
N GLY A 36 8.31 7.67 4.90
CA GLY A 36 8.27 6.74 6.03
C GLY A 36 6.83 6.39 6.41
N ALA A 37 6.54 5.10 6.50
CA ALA A 37 5.29 4.59 7.05
C ALA A 37 5.55 4.13 8.50
N CYS A 38 5.03 4.89 9.47
CA CYS A 38 5.49 4.82 10.85
C CYS A 38 4.32 4.50 11.80
N GLU A 39 3.70 3.37 11.60
CA GLU A 39 2.55 2.83 12.36
C GLU A 39 1.35 3.79 12.43
N GLY A 40 1.44 4.90 13.13
CA GLY A 40 0.37 5.89 13.26
C GLY A 40 0.50 7.11 12.35
N TYR A 41 1.55 7.19 11.53
CA TYR A 41 1.89 8.36 10.73
C TYR A 41 2.57 8.02 9.42
N GLY A 42 2.30 8.83 8.38
CA GLY A 42 3.15 8.96 7.20
C GLY A 42 4.14 10.10 7.39
N LEU A 43 5.38 9.91 7.02
CA LEU A 43 6.45 10.92 7.11
C LEU A 43 7.05 11.24 5.75
N LEU A 44 7.46 12.50 5.59
CA LEU A 44 8.32 12.94 4.51
C LEU A 44 9.64 13.42 5.12
N LEU A 45 10.75 12.87 4.64
CA LEU A 45 12.10 13.17 5.12
C LEU A 45 12.92 13.78 4.00
N ASP A 46 13.69 14.81 4.32
CA ASP A 46 14.83 15.27 3.51
C ASP A 46 16.05 14.41 3.85
N ILE A 47 16.56 13.71 2.87
CA ILE A 47 17.76 12.86 2.95
C ILE A 47 18.90 13.36 2.04
N SER A 48 18.89 14.64 1.64
CA SER A 48 19.99 15.25 0.89
C SER A 48 21.33 15.13 1.64
N ASN A 49 21.29 15.10 2.97
CA ASN A 49 22.38 14.64 3.82
C ASN A 49 21.97 13.32 4.52
N PRO A 50 22.35 12.15 3.99
CA PRO A 50 21.86 10.86 4.50
C PRO A 50 22.38 10.50 5.91
N VAL A 51 23.44 11.15 6.39
CA VAL A 51 23.91 10.96 7.77
C VAL A 51 23.19 11.83 8.79
N ASN A 52 22.35 12.77 8.32
CA ASN A 52 21.53 13.63 9.17
C ASN A 52 20.19 13.90 8.47
N PRO A 53 19.30 12.90 8.35
CA PRO A 53 17.99 13.07 7.74
C PRO A 53 17.12 14.00 8.56
N VAL A 54 16.32 14.84 7.89
CA VAL A 54 15.45 15.81 8.52
C VAL A 54 14.00 15.52 8.17
N ARG A 55 13.13 15.42 9.17
CA ARG A 55 11.68 15.32 8.93
C ARG A 55 11.15 16.67 8.48
N ILE A 56 10.61 16.72 7.24
CA ILE A 56 10.04 17.93 6.64
C ILE A 56 8.50 17.91 6.60
N GLY A 57 7.89 16.73 6.72
CA GLY A 57 6.44 16.57 6.76
C GLY A 57 6.02 15.37 7.60
N ALA A 58 4.80 15.44 8.14
CA ALA A 58 4.12 14.33 8.79
C ALA A 58 2.61 14.46 8.57
N VAL A 59 1.94 13.33 8.32
CA VAL A 59 0.49 13.23 8.19
C VAL A 59 -0.02 12.07 9.03
N SER A 60 -1.25 12.20 9.50
CA SER A 60 -1.97 11.12 10.19
C SER A 60 -3.38 11.03 9.65
N ASP A 61 -3.97 9.85 9.76
CA ASP A 61 -5.33 9.57 9.35
C ASP A 61 -5.99 8.67 10.41
N SER A 62 -7.15 9.09 10.92
CA SER A 62 -7.90 8.32 11.91
C SER A 62 -8.50 7.02 11.34
N ASN A 63 -8.59 6.92 10.01
CA ASN A 63 -9.09 5.74 9.32
C ASN A 63 -8.01 4.66 9.14
N PHE A 64 -6.72 5.07 9.13
CA PHE A 64 -5.61 4.13 9.03
C PHE A 64 -5.25 3.53 10.39
N SER A 65 -5.24 2.20 10.44
CA SER A 65 -4.84 1.44 11.62
C SER A 65 -3.34 1.34 11.76
N TYR A 66 -2.65 1.05 10.65
CA TYR A 66 -1.24 0.74 10.65
C TYR A 66 -0.57 1.21 9.36
N TRP A 67 0.04 2.38 9.40
CA TRP A 67 0.84 2.90 8.30
C TRP A 67 2.04 1.99 8.06
N HIS A 68 1.97 1.20 6.98
CA HIS A 68 2.84 0.05 6.75
C HIS A 68 3.95 0.32 5.75
N SER A 69 3.61 0.76 4.54
CA SER A 69 4.58 1.05 3.48
C SER A 69 4.30 2.39 2.80
N ALA A 70 5.32 2.91 2.12
CA ALA A 70 5.28 4.16 1.38
C ALA A 70 5.88 3.95 0.00
N THR A 71 5.20 4.36 -1.07
CA THR A 71 5.67 4.19 -2.45
C THR A 71 5.58 5.53 -3.18
N PHE A 72 6.74 6.06 -3.65
CA PHE A 72 6.75 7.23 -4.52
C PHE A 72 6.23 6.87 -5.91
N ASN A 73 5.65 7.84 -6.60
CA ASN A 73 5.45 7.75 -8.05
C ASN A 73 6.76 7.97 -8.82
N ASN A 74 6.72 7.87 -10.15
CA ASN A 74 7.93 7.89 -10.99
C ASN A 74 8.75 9.18 -10.90
N ASP A 75 8.12 10.33 -10.67
CA ASP A 75 8.79 11.63 -10.60
C ASP A 75 8.95 12.19 -9.17
N GLY A 76 8.46 11.45 -8.17
CA GLY A 76 8.56 11.83 -6.76
C GLY A 76 7.63 12.97 -6.34
N THR A 77 6.58 13.24 -7.13
CA THR A 77 5.56 14.25 -6.80
C THR A 77 4.40 13.70 -5.99
N LYS A 78 4.30 12.36 -5.90
CA LYS A 78 3.27 11.67 -5.13
C LYS A 78 3.89 10.62 -4.21
N LEU A 79 3.17 10.32 -3.14
CA LEU A 79 3.48 9.27 -2.19
C LEU A 79 2.19 8.53 -1.84
N LEU A 80 2.18 7.22 -2.05
CA LEU A 80 1.10 6.33 -1.69
C LEU A 80 1.49 5.60 -0.41
N PHE A 81 0.62 5.65 0.60
CA PHE A 81 0.77 4.91 1.85
C PHE A 81 -0.25 3.78 1.93
N THR A 82 0.16 2.66 2.51
CA THR A 82 -0.70 1.50 2.73
C THR A 82 -1.11 1.38 4.19
N ASP A 83 -2.35 0.95 4.44
CA ASP A 83 -2.86 0.56 5.76
C ASP A 83 -2.87 -0.96 5.89
N GLU A 84 -1.87 -1.52 6.56
CA GLU A 84 -1.86 -2.94 6.89
C GLU A 84 -2.74 -3.23 8.12
N TRP A 85 -4.03 -3.02 8.02
CA TRP A 85 -4.96 -3.23 9.12
C TRP A 85 -4.75 -4.57 9.84
N GLY A 86 -4.51 -4.49 11.14
CA GLY A 86 -4.36 -5.68 11.98
C GLY A 86 -3.14 -6.55 11.65
N GLY A 87 -2.12 -5.99 10.97
CA GLY A 87 -0.92 -6.72 10.55
C GLY A 87 -1.24 -7.81 9.53
N GLY A 88 -2.15 -7.53 8.60
CA GLY A 88 -2.52 -8.44 7.51
C GLY A 88 -3.27 -9.69 7.95
N THR A 89 -3.78 -9.76 9.18
CA THR A 89 -4.47 -10.96 9.69
C THR A 89 -5.99 -10.87 9.59
N GLN A 90 -6.53 -9.77 9.07
CA GLN A 90 -7.96 -9.45 9.05
C GLN A 90 -8.54 -9.50 7.64
N ALA A 91 -9.83 -9.89 7.55
CA ALA A 91 -10.62 -9.73 6.33
C ALA A 91 -11.15 -8.30 6.26
N LYS A 92 -10.56 -7.44 5.41
CA LYS A 92 -10.94 -6.02 5.26
C LYS A 92 -11.27 -5.63 3.82
N CYS A 93 -11.53 -6.61 2.95
CA CYS A 93 -11.98 -6.39 1.58
C CYS A 93 -13.38 -6.97 1.32
N ARG A 94 -14.22 -7.06 2.35
CA ARG A 94 -15.60 -7.51 2.21
C ARG A 94 -16.51 -6.39 1.73
N ALA A 95 -17.69 -6.71 1.25
CA ALA A 95 -18.65 -5.73 0.71
C ALA A 95 -19.06 -4.63 1.69
N ASP A 96 -19.01 -4.90 2.99
CA ASP A 96 -19.40 -4.00 4.07
C ASP A 96 -18.21 -3.30 4.75
N ASP A 97 -16.98 -3.61 4.34
CA ASP A 97 -15.80 -2.93 4.86
C ASP A 97 -15.63 -1.54 4.21
N PRO A 98 -15.42 -0.46 4.99
CA PRO A 98 -15.15 0.86 4.43
C PRO A 98 -13.94 0.89 3.50
N ILE A 99 -13.97 1.75 2.47
CA ILE A 99 -12.91 1.88 1.47
C ILE A 99 -11.58 2.36 2.09
N ASP A 100 -11.65 3.17 3.12
CA ASP A 100 -10.53 3.76 3.84
C ASP A 100 -9.92 2.85 4.94
N TRP A 101 -10.44 1.63 5.10
CA TRP A 101 -9.92 0.64 6.04
C TRP A 101 -9.09 -0.44 5.34
N GLY A 102 -7.81 -0.55 5.68
CA GLY A 102 -6.92 -1.52 5.06
C GLY A 102 -6.70 -1.29 3.56
N GLY A 103 -6.80 -0.03 3.13
CA GLY A 103 -6.57 0.42 1.77
C GLY A 103 -5.32 1.28 1.63
N ASP A 104 -5.23 1.98 0.51
CA ASP A 104 -4.19 2.95 0.22
C ASP A 104 -4.70 4.36 0.42
N ALA A 105 -3.81 5.29 0.80
CA ALA A 105 -4.06 6.72 0.74
C ALA A 105 -3.00 7.38 -0.14
N ILE A 106 -3.46 8.21 -1.09
CA ILE A 106 -2.61 8.90 -2.06
C ILE A 106 -2.42 10.33 -1.63
N PHE A 107 -1.16 10.78 -1.64
CA PHE A 107 -0.77 12.14 -1.31
C PHE A 107 0.04 12.77 -2.45
N THR A 108 -0.16 14.05 -2.73
CA THR A 108 0.79 14.86 -3.49
C THR A 108 1.82 15.49 -2.56
N ILE A 109 3.01 15.76 -3.11
CA ILE A 109 4.09 16.46 -2.42
C ILE A 109 4.20 17.86 -3.01
N GLU A 110 3.76 18.85 -2.26
CA GLU A 110 3.77 20.26 -2.67
C GLU A 110 4.53 21.12 -1.66
N ASN A 111 5.61 21.76 -2.11
CA ASN A 111 6.45 22.59 -1.24
C ASN A 111 6.94 21.86 0.03
N GLY A 112 7.27 20.57 -0.09
CA GLY A 112 7.72 19.74 1.03
C GLY A 112 6.61 19.31 2.00
N ARG A 113 5.35 19.43 1.61
CA ARG A 113 4.18 19.01 2.39
C ARG A 113 3.40 17.94 1.67
N LEU A 114 2.81 17.04 2.44
CA LEU A 114 1.91 16.01 1.96
C LEU A 114 0.46 16.52 1.99
N HIS A 115 -0.22 16.42 0.85
CA HIS A 115 -1.63 16.77 0.68
C HIS A 115 -2.40 15.51 0.29
N GLN A 116 -3.35 15.10 1.13
CA GLN A 116 -4.16 13.92 0.89
C GLN A 116 -5.15 14.14 -0.24
N HIS A 117 -5.31 13.12 -1.08
CA HIS A 117 -6.28 13.02 -2.17
C HIS A 117 -7.25 11.86 -1.92
N ALA A 118 -7.26 10.85 -2.78
CA ALA A 118 -8.18 9.73 -2.66
C ALA A 118 -7.62 8.57 -1.84
N TYR A 119 -8.54 7.71 -1.41
CA TYR A 119 -8.24 6.34 -1.02
C TYR A 119 -8.43 5.42 -2.22
N PHE A 120 -7.69 4.32 -2.20
CA PHE A 120 -7.90 3.19 -3.09
C PHE A 120 -8.01 1.89 -2.30
N LYS A 121 -8.92 1.03 -2.71
CA LYS A 121 -9.02 -0.36 -2.27
C LYS A 121 -9.37 -1.22 -3.47
N MET A 122 -8.78 -2.41 -3.55
CA MET A 122 -9.10 -3.37 -4.61
C MET A 122 -10.62 -3.56 -4.74
N PRO A 123 -11.20 -3.52 -5.96
CA PRO A 123 -12.65 -3.55 -6.14
C PRO A 123 -13.29 -4.91 -5.89
N ALA A 124 -12.51 -6.01 -6.02
CA ALA A 124 -13.01 -7.36 -5.87
C ALA A 124 -13.37 -7.67 -4.42
N VAL A 125 -14.65 -7.97 -4.18
CA VAL A 125 -15.15 -8.31 -2.85
C VAL A 125 -14.65 -9.69 -2.44
N GLN A 126 -13.99 -9.76 -1.28
CA GLN A 126 -13.44 -10.97 -0.70
C GLN A 126 -14.36 -11.57 0.36
N THR A 127 -14.14 -12.84 0.71
CA THR A 127 -14.87 -13.52 1.77
C THR A 127 -14.30 -13.23 3.16
N ALA A 128 -15.02 -13.65 4.20
CA ALA A 128 -14.56 -13.55 5.58
C ALA A 128 -13.41 -14.54 5.91
N GLN A 129 -13.10 -15.48 5.01
CA GLN A 129 -12.02 -16.45 5.14
C GLN A 129 -10.70 -15.98 4.53
N GLU A 130 -10.71 -14.81 3.89
CA GLU A 130 -9.54 -14.24 3.22
C GLU A 130 -9.02 -13.04 4.00
N ASN A 131 -7.80 -13.14 4.56
CA ASN A 131 -7.12 -11.95 5.05
C ASN A 131 -6.77 -11.08 3.85
N CYS A 132 -7.21 -9.84 3.88
CA CYS A 132 -7.06 -8.91 2.77
C CYS A 132 -6.98 -7.48 3.29
N VAL A 133 -5.83 -6.85 3.05
CA VAL A 133 -5.52 -5.44 3.28
C VAL A 133 -4.42 -5.02 2.29
N ALA A 134 -4.25 -3.71 2.08
CA ALA A 134 -3.15 -3.16 1.31
C ALA A 134 -1.79 -3.55 1.92
N HIS A 135 -0.85 -3.97 1.09
CA HIS A 135 0.49 -4.36 1.51
C HIS A 135 1.54 -3.78 0.55
N ASN A 136 2.68 -4.47 0.39
CA ASN A 136 3.80 -3.98 -0.40
C ASN A 136 3.55 -4.03 -1.90
N GLY A 137 4.00 -3.00 -2.59
CA GLY A 137 3.97 -2.91 -4.04
C GLY A 137 5.21 -2.26 -4.62
N SER A 138 5.28 -2.23 -5.93
CA SER A 138 6.34 -1.57 -6.69
C SER A 138 5.79 -0.88 -7.94
N LEU A 139 6.49 0.17 -8.38
CA LEU A 139 6.11 0.88 -9.60
C LEU A 139 6.34 0.02 -10.85
N VAL A 140 5.44 0.13 -11.81
CA VAL A 140 5.60 -0.33 -13.18
C VAL A 140 6.05 0.86 -14.01
N PRO A 141 7.20 0.80 -14.70
CA PRO A 141 7.79 1.95 -15.38
C PRO A 141 7.10 2.26 -16.71
N VAL A 142 5.99 2.98 -16.65
CA VAL A 142 5.24 3.45 -17.82
C VAL A 142 5.43 4.95 -17.94
N PRO A 143 6.05 5.46 -19.02
CA PRO A 143 6.25 6.89 -19.19
C PRO A 143 4.94 7.68 -19.16
N GLY A 144 4.89 8.71 -18.31
CA GLY A 144 3.74 9.62 -18.17
C GLY A 144 2.55 9.04 -17.41
N ARG A 145 2.70 7.85 -16.80
CA ARG A 145 1.68 7.24 -15.94
C ARG A 145 2.30 6.76 -14.63
N ASP A 146 1.54 6.86 -13.56
CA ASP A 146 1.90 6.34 -12.26
C ASP A 146 1.17 5.03 -12.02
N ILE A 147 1.83 3.93 -12.33
CA ILE A 147 1.28 2.59 -12.22
C ILE A 147 2.06 1.81 -11.17
N MET A 148 1.35 1.13 -10.28
CA MET A 148 1.92 0.27 -9.25
C MET A 148 1.27 -1.12 -9.31
N VAL A 149 2.06 -2.16 -9.11
CA VAL A 149 1.55 -3.49 -8.75
C VAL A 149 1.67 -3.68 -7.25
N GLN A 150 0.65 -4.24 -6.60
CA GLN A 150 0.55 -4.34 -5.14
C GLN A 150 -0.01 -5.69 -4.71
N GLY A 151 0.49 -6.19 -3.57
CA GLY A 151 -0.06 -7.36 -2.89
C GLY A 151 -1.19 -6.97 -1.93
N TRP A 152 -2.23 -7.80 -1.88
CA TRP A 152 -3.39 -7.66 -1.00
C TRP A 152 -3.63 -8.93 -0.19
N TYR A 153 -2.56 -9.63 0.18
CA TYR A 153 -2.66 -10.94 0.83
C TYR A 153 -3.53 -11.92 0.00
N GLN A 154 -4.57 -12.52 0.59
CA GLN A 154 -5.46 -13.43 -0.13
C GLN A 154 -6.37 -12.71 -1.15
N GLY A 155 -6.52 -11.41 -1.08
CA GLY A 155 -7.10 -10.61 -2.17
C GLY A 155 -6.30 -10.65 -3.48
N GLY A 156 -5.07 -11.17 -3.43
CA GLY A 156 -4.26 -11.39 -4.61
C GLY A 156 -3.30 -10.25 -4.94
N LEU A 157 -3.16 -9.98 -6.22
CA LEU A 157 -2.37 -8.87 -6.76
C LEU A 157 -3.28 -7.91 -7.53
N ASP A 158 -2.99 -6.64 -7.41
CA ASP A 158 -3.68 -5.57 -8.09
C ASP A 158 -2.69 -4.68 -8.83
N VAL A 159 -3.05 -4.22 -10.01
CA VAL A 159 -2.31 -3.22 -10.78
C VAL A 159 -3.14 -1.94 -10.82
N ILE A 160 -2.61 -0.90 -10.22
CA ILE A 160 -3.30 0.34 -9.94
C ILE A 160 -2.72 1.45 -10.79
N ASP A 161 -3.57 2.23 -11.44
CA ASP A 161 -3.22 3.53 -12.01
C ASP A 161 -3.65 4.64 -11.04
N PHE A 162 -2.68 5.40 -10.53
CA PHE A 162 -2.89 6.57 -9.68
C PHE A 162 -2.29 7.85 -10.29
N THR A 163 -2.24 7.89 -11.62
CA THR A 163 -1.80 9.08 -12.37
C THR A 163 -2.63 10.30 -11.99
N ASP A 164 -3.96 10.11 -11.90
CA ASP A 164 -4.85 11.06 -11.24
C ASP A 164 -4.97 10.68 -9.77
N ALA A 165 -4.42 11.51 -8.89
CA ALA A 165 -4.42 11.25 -7.44
C ALA A 165 -5.83 11.25 -6.81
N ASP A 166 -6.79 11.90 -7.45
CA ASP A 166 -8.18 11.97 -6.98
C ASP A 166 -9.05 10.80 -7.49
N HIS A 167 -8.60 10.11 -8.56
CA HIS A 167 -9.37 9.06 -9.22
C HIS A 167 -8.50 7.82 -9.54
N PRO A 168 -7.86 7.19 -8.53
CA PRO A 168 -7.12 5.96 -8.76
C PRO A 168 -8.07 4.82 -9.15
N TYR A 169 -7.60 3.90 -10.00
CA TYR A 169 -8.41 2.77 -10.44
C TYR A 169 -7.56 1.54 -10.77
N GLU A 170 -8.18 0.36 -10.64
CA GLU A 170 -7.60 -0.92 -11.03
C GLU A 170 -7.55 -1.05 -12.56
N ILE A 171 -6.42 -1.51 -13.08
CA ILE A 171 -6.25 -1.79 -14.52
C ILE A 171 -5.99 -3.27 -14.84
N ALA A 172 -5.56 -4.05 -13.85
CA ALA A 172 -5.42 -5.50 -13.93
C ALA A 172 -5.41 -6.10 -12.53
N TYR A 173 -5.75 -7.38 -12.40
CA TYR A 173 -5.71 -8.08 -11.13
C TYR A 173 -5.43 -9.57 -11.31
N PHE A 174 -5.05 -10.22 -10.22
CA PHE A 174 -4.96 -11.68 -10.12
C PHE A 174 -5.39 -12.12 -8.72
N ASP A 175 -6.37 -13.03 -8.65
CA ASP A 175 -6.88 -13.59 -7.41
C ASP A 175 -7.11 -15.11 -7.57
N ARG A 176 -6.82 -15.88 -6.52
CA ARG A 176 -7.00 -17.35 -6.47
C ARG A 176 -8.12 -17.76 -5.53
N GLY A 177 -8.69 -16.84 -4.80
CA GLY A 177 -9.58 -17.14 -3.69
C GLY A 177 -8.87 -17.73 -2.46
N PRO A 178 -9.62 -18.10 -1.42
CA PRO A 178 -9.10 -18.47 -0.12
C PRO A 178 -8.24 -19.75 -0.17
N VAL A 179 -7.21 -19.77 0.67
CA VAL A 179 -6.40 -20.98 0.91
C VAL A 179 -7.23 -22.04 1.65
N ASP A 180 -8.09 -21.60 2.56
CA ASP A 180 -9.04 -22.44 3.29
C ASP A 180 -10.42 -21.75 3.26
N SER A 181 -11.38 -22.37 2.58
CA SER A 181 -12.73 -21.82 2.43
C SER A 181 -13.60 -21.91 3.70
N THR A 182 -13.10 -22.54 4.76
CA THR A 182 -13.88 -22.80 5.99
C THR A 182 -13.44 -21.94 7.16
N LYS A 183 -12.23 -21.38 7.14
CA LYS A 183 -11.68 -20.55 8.21
C LYS A 183 -10.68 -19.52 7.67
N LEU A 184 -10.59 -18.41 8.36
CA LEU A 184 -9.59 -17.40 8.11
C LEU A 184 -8.19 -17.91 8.51
N VAL A 185 -7.27 -17.92 7.55
CA VAL A 185 -5.85 -18.20 7.74
C VAL A 185 -5.04 -17.07 7.12
N THR A 186 -3.85 -16.79 7.63
CA THR A 186 -2.96 -15.80 7.04
C THR A 186 -2.22 -16.42 5.85
N ALA A 187 -2.47 -15.90 4.66
CA ALA A 187 -1.91 -16.36 3.40
C ALA A 187 -1.94 -15.23 2.36
N GLY A 188 -1.61 -15.54 1.11
CA GLY A 188 -1.72 -14.65 -0.02
C GLY A 188 -0.46 -13.84 -0.31
N HIS A 189 -0.56 -12.90 -1.23
CA HIS A 189 0.59 -12.16 -1.74
C HIS A 189 1.10 -11.13 -0.74
N TRP A 190 2.32 -11.38 -0.22
CA TRP A 190 3.03 -10.50 0.69
C TRP A 190 3.59 -9.27 -0.01
N ALA A 191 4.14 -9.44 -1.22
CA ALA A 191 4.72 -8.35 -2.00
C ALA A 191 4.62 -8.62 -3.49
N ALA A 192 4.59 -7.56 -4.27
CA ALA A 192 4.62 -7.60 -5.71
C ALA A 192 5.71 -6.67 -6.26
N TYR A 193 6.46 -7.17 -7.24
CA TYR A 193 7.56 -6.43 -7.87
C TYR A 193 7.45 -6.50 -9.38
N TRP A 194 7.64 -5.36 -10.03
CA TRP A 194 7.90 -5.32 -11.47
C TRP A 194 9.38 -5.57 -11.74
N TYR A 195 9.68 -6.54 -12.57
CA TYR A 195 11.04 -6.81 -13.00
C TYR A 195 11.08 -7.40 -14.41
N ASN A 196 11.85 -6.76 -15.30
CA ASN A 196 12.15 -7.26 -16.64
C ASN A 196 10.91 -7.71 -17.45
N GLY A 197 9.85 -6.91 -17.44
CA GLY A 197 8.61 -7.19 -18.17
C GLY A 197 7.63 -8.12 -17.47
N HIS A 198 7.93 -8.55 -16.25
CA HIS A 198 7.11 -9.47 -15.47
C HIS A 198 6.76 -8.88 -14.10
N ILE A 199 5.68 -9.37 -13.53
CA ILE A 199 5.33 -9.15 -12.13
C ILE A 199 5.74 -10.40 -11.36
N ILE A 200 6.49 -10.19 -10.29
CA ILE A 200 6.93 -11.24 -9.37
C ILE A 200 6.16 -11.08 -8.07
N GLY A 201 5.33 -12.06 -7.72
CA GLY A 201 4.54 -12.07 -6.50
C GLY A 201 5.08 -13.08 -5.49
N SER A 202 5.37 -12.66 -4.26
CA SER A 202 5.68 -13.58 -3.16
C SER A 202 4.40 -13.94 -2.41
N GLU A 203 4.04 -15.20 -2.39
CA GLU A 203 2.81 -15.71 -1.78
C GLU A 203 3.15 -16.61 -0.57
N ILE A 204 2.56 -16.29 0.59
CA ILE A 204 2.91 -16.87 1.89
C ILE A 204 2.72 -18.39 1.91
N ALA A 205 1.62 -18.91 1.36
CA ALA A 205 1.26 -20.31 1.44
C ALA A 205 1.68 -21.12 0.20
N ARG A 206 1.83 -20.46 -0.96
CA ARG A 206 2.00 -21.12 -2.26
C ARG A 206 3.34 -20.83 -2.94
N GLY A 207 4.14 -19.90 -2.39
CA GLY A 207 5.52 -19.63 -2.82
C GLY A 207 5.64 -18.44 -3.76
N LEU A 208 6.24 -18.62 -4.94
CA LEU A 208 6.55 -17.54 -5.88
C LEU A 208 5.69 -17.67 -7.14
N ASP A 209 5.09 -16.57 -7.53
CA ASP A 209 4.38 -16.44 -8.78
C ASP A 209 5.10 -15.48 -9.74
N VAL A 210 5.01 -15.77 -11.03
CA VAL A 210 5.51 -14.91 -12.10
C VAL A 210 4.38 -14.68 -13.09
N PHE A 211 4.06 -13.41 -13.35
CA PHE A 211 2.95 -13.00 -14.20
C PHE A 211 3.43 -12.13 -15.36
N GLU A 212 2.70 -12.21 -16.46
CA GLU A 212 2.73 -11.25 -17.55
C GLU A 212 1.44 -10.44 -17.54
N LEU A 213 1.54 -9.12 -17.79
CA LEU A 213 0.36 -8.30 -18.02
C LEU A 213 -0.22 -8.64 -19.39
N VAL A 214 -1.46 -9.09 -19.43
CA VAL A 214 -2.19 -9.32 -20.68
C VAL A 214 -2.55 -7.96 -21.29
N PRO A 215 -2.22 -7.73 -22.57
CA PRO A 215 -2.58 -6.49 -23.25
C PRO A 215 -4.08 -6.19 -23.14
N SER A 216 -4.41 -4.98 -22.74
CA SER A 216 -5.79 -4.49 -22.59
C SER A 216 -5.90 -3.05 -23.07
N ALA A 217 -7.12 -2.55 -23.24
CA ALA A 217 -7.34 -1.15 -23.58
C ALA A 217 -6.78 -0.16 -22.54
N TRP A 218 -6.64 -0.61 -21.29
CA TRP A 218 -6.09 0.18 -20.18
C TRP A 218 -4.55 0.21 -20.13
N LEU A 219 -3.91 -0.80 -20.73
CA LEU A 219 -2.44 -0.95 -20.76
C LEU A 219 -1.82 -0.42 -22.06
N SER A 220 -2.63 -0.19 -23.09
CA SER A 220 -2.17 0.23 -24.43
C SER A 220 -2.20 1.74 -24.68
N GLN A 221 -2.46 2.55 -23.66
CA GLN A 221 -2.52 4.02 -23.79
C GLN A 221 -1.23 4.68 -23.35
#